data_5af71bcd0fc1e700cbc8c00998178b5a
#
_entry.id   5af71bcd0fc1e700cbc8c00998178b5a
#
_cell.length_a   1.000
_cell.length_b   1.000
_cell.length_c   1.000
_cell.angle_alpha   90.00
_cell.angle_beta   90.00
_cell.angle_gamma   90.00
#
_symmetry.space_group_name_H-M   'P 1'
#
loop_
_entity.id
_entity.type
_entity.pdbx_description
1 polymer ?
#
loop_
_entity_poly.entity_id
_entity_poly.type
_entity_poly.pdbx_seq_one_letter_code
_entity_poly.pdbx_strand_id
1 'polypeptide(L)'
;MHIAFLVPGPITAISGGYGYDRRIIAELRTAGHTVDILEMTGRHPLPDAEAKTSARAAWAAIPPDALPVIDGLGLPAFDGFIDRQAIGLIHHPTSLEAGFSEPDAQLLAEIEKRLLPTLAGCIVTSDTTAETLARDFAVQHLATVVPGTDPALRCPGSIASGVGTPTCQIIAIGTLIPRKGHDLLLRALARLFDLDWHLTIAGGAPDPVHAATLQNLAEDLNIAQRVTFTGTLTGEALEALWQTADVFALATQYEGYGMAIAEALKRGLPVAITKGGAAAALVPDEAGVVCEVGDLVTYSKALRRVIFDTELRAEMAQAAWTAGQTLPNWHTQGAAFAEALEKLSK
;
A
#
# COMPACT_ATOMS: atom_id res chain seq x y z
N MET A 1 22.03 -17.36 -2.55
CA MET A 1 21.70 -17.01 -3.95
C MET A 1 22.26 -15.63 -4.27
N HIS A 2 22.57 -15.36 -5.53
CA HIS A 2 22.79 -14.01 -6.04
C HIS A 2 21.48 -13.53 -6.70
N ILE A 3 21.00 -12.36 -6.34
CA ILE A 3 19.70 -11.82 -6.76
C ILE A 3 19.90 -10.42 -7.31
N ALA A 4 19.32 -10.12 -8.46
CA ALA A 4 19.33 -8.78 -9.05
C ALA A 4 17.90 -8.21 -9.01
N PHE A 5 17.65 -7.22 -8.14
CA PHE A 5 16.40 -6.48 -8.08
C PHE A 5 16.40 -5.35 -9.08
N LEU A 6 15.44 -5.37 -10.02
CA LEU A 6 15.23 -4.34 -11.02
C LEU A 6 14.00 -3.52 -10.63
N VAL A 7 14.22 -2.27 -10.23
CA VAL A 7 13.17 -1.40 -9.68
C VAL A 7 13.21 -0.01 -10.33
N PRO A 8 12.07 0.64 -10.54
CA PRO A 8 12.08 2.07 -10.87
C PRO A 8 12.76 2.87 -9.75
N GLY A 9 13.65 3.76 -10.10
CA GLY A 9 14.36 4.58 -9.11
C GLY A 9 13.63 5.87 -8.74
N PRO A 10 13.96 6.48 -7.61
CA PRO A 10 14.87 5.94 -6.59
C PRO A 10 14.13 4.98 -5.63
N ILE A 11 14.73 3.84 -5.30
CA ILE A 11 14.18 2.87 -4.34
C ILE A 11 13.98 3.49 -2.94
N THR A 12 14.65 4.60 -2.65
CA THR A 12 14.50 5.37 -1.40
C THR A 12 13.20 6.18 -1.34
N ALA A 13 12.43 6.26 -2.43
CA ALA A 13 11.13 6.93 -2.43
C ALA A 13 10.18 6.32 -1.38
N ILE A 14 9.37 7.18 -0.75
CA ILE A 14 8.49 6.78 0.34
C ILE A 14 7.14 6.35 -0.26
N SER A 15 6.97 5.05 -0.37
CA SER A 15 5.71 4.40 -0.75
C SER A 15 5.64 3.01 -0.10
N GLY A 16 4.45 2.40 -0.09
CA GLY A 16 4.27 1.04 0.42
C GLY A 16 5.09 0.01 -0.35
N GLY A 17 5.07 0.04 -1.71
CA GLY A 17 5.83 -0.87 -2.56
C GLY A 17 7.33 -0.79 -2.28
N TYR A 18 7.93 0.39 -2.43
CA TYR A 18 9.35 0.57 -2.13
C TYR A 18 9.73 0.29 -0.67
N GLY A 19 8.79 0.51 0.26
CA GLY A 19 8.96 0.11 1.66
C GLY A 19 9.11 -1.40 1.79
N TYR A 20 8.24 -2.16 1.13
CA TYR A 20 8.30 -3.61 1.07
C TYR A 20 9.63 -4.07 0.44
N ASP A 21 9.99 -3.55 -0.73
CA ASP A 21 11.20 -3.94 -1.45
C ASP A 21 12.45 -3.74 -0.60
N ARG A 22 12.61 -2.57 0.01
CA ARG A 22 13.75 -2.28 0.89
C ARG A 22 13.83 -3.24 2.08
N ARG A 23 12.70 -3.59 2.69
CA ARG A 23 12.64 -4.50 3.84
C ARG A 23 12.99 -5.92 3.42
N ILE A 24 12.43 -6.43 2.33
CA ILE A 24 12.76 -7.76 1.80
C ILE A 24 14.24 -7.83 1.40
N ILE A 25 14.77 -6.84 0.70
CA ILE A 25 16.21 -6.79 0.35
C ILE A 25 17.09 -6.83 1.60
N ALA A 26 16.74 -6.10 2.67
CA ALA A 26 17.47 -6.11 3.92
C ALA A 26 17.45 -7.50 4.59
N GLU A 27 16.29 -8.16 4.64
CA GLU A 27 16.15 -9.51 5.21
C GLU A 27 16.92 -10.56 4.38
N LEU A 28 16.84 -10.49 3.04
CA LEU A 28 17.62 -11.38 2.17
C LEU A 28 19.13 -11.23 2.40
N ARG A 29 19.63 -10.00 2.53
CA ARG A 29 21.05 -9.75 2.84
C ARG A 29 21.42 -10.27 4.22
N THR A 30 20.55 -10.10 5.21
CA THR A 30 20.74 -10.64 6.57
C THR A 30 20.80 -12.17 6.57
N ALA A 31 20.01 -12.81 5.70
CA ALA A 31 20.03 -14.26 5.50
C ALA A 31 21.25 -14.76 4.68
N GLY A 32 22.17 -13.88 4.27
CA GLY A 32 23.40 -14.22 3.57
C GLY A 32 23.28 -14.31 2.05
N HIS A 33 22.20 -13.80 1.47
CA HIS A 33 22.07 -13.67 0.02
C HIS A 33 22.80 -12.41 -0.48
N THR A 34 23.39 -12.48 -1.68
CA THR A 34 23.91 -11.31 -2.39
C THR A 34 22.75 -10.66 -3.14
N VAL A 35 22.52 -9.37 -2.91
CA VAL A 35 21.41 -8.66 -3.57
C VAL A 35 21.93 -7.35 -4.20
N ASP A 36 21.94 -7.31 -5.52
CA ASP A 36 22.21 -6.12 -6.30
C ASP A 36 20.88 -5.37 -6.57
N ILE A 37 20.94 -4.06 -6.52
CA ILE A 37 19.79 -3.18 -6.84
C ILE A 37 20.12 -2.44 -8.14
N LEU A 38 19.33 -2.68 -9.17
CA LEU A 38 19.44 -2.04 -10.48
C LEU A 38 18.26 -1.08 -10.66
N GLU A 39 18.52 0.19 -10.38
CA GLU A 39 17.51 1.24 -10.49
C GLU A 39 17.32 1.66 -11.96
N MET A 40 16.07 1.85 -12.35
CA MET A 40 15.69 2.30 -13.69
C MET A 40 15.16 3.73 -13.64
N THR A 41 15.56 4.54 -14.61
CA THR A 41 15.06 5.92 -14.81
C THR A 41 13.91 5.95 -15.81
N GLY A 42 13.33 7.13 -16.03
CA GLY A 42 12.20 7.34 -16.92
C GLY A 42 10.85 7.16 -16.26
N ARG A 43 9.78 7.21 -17.04
CA ARG A 43 8.41 7.15 -16.54
C ARG A 43 7.93 5.71 -16.40
N HIS A 44 7.36 5.39 -15.23
CA HIS A 44 6.74 4.10 -14.90
C HIS A 44 5.35 4.32 -14.29
N PRO A 45 4.41 3.39 -14.48
CA PRO A 45 4.47 2.13 -15.25
C PRO A 45 4.24 2.30 -16.76
N LEU A 46 3.88 3.47 -17.25
CA LEU A 46 3.73 3.77 -18.70
C LEU A 46 5.09 4.18 -19.26
N PRO A 47 5.88 3.22 -19.81
CA PRO A 47 7.29 3.46 -20.10
C PRO A 47 7.46 4.38 -21.30
N ASP A 48 8.19 5.48 -21.11
CA ASP A 48 8.71 6.32 -22.17
C ASP A 48 10.00 5.73 -22.81
N ALA A 49 10.61 6.46 -23.71
CA ALA A 49 11.84 6.02 -24.39
C ALA A 49 13.02 5.90 -23.41
N GLU A 50 13.07 6.77 -22.40
CA GLU A 50 14.09 6.72 -21.34
C GLU A 50 13.93 5.47 -20.49
N ALA A 51 12.72 5.17 -20.01
CA ALA A 51 12.43 3.99 -19.21
C ALA A 51 12.80 2.70 -19.96
N LYS A 52 12.44 2.58 -21.24
CA LYS A 52 12.81 1.43 -22.08
C LYS A 52 14.33 1.29 -22.27
N THR A 53 15.04 2.40 -22.43
CA THR A 53 16.50 2.41 -22.57
C THR A 53 17.18 2.01 -21.27
N SER A 54 16.70 2.58 -20.14
CA SER A 54 17.20 2.28 -18.81
C SER A 54 16.95 0.81 -18.42
N ALA A 55 15.76 0.27 -18.72
CA ALA A 55 15.43 -1.13 -18.48
C ALA A 55 16.36 -2.08 -19.26
N ARG A 56 16.68 -1.78 -20.54
CA ARG A 56 17.65 -2.56 -21.33
C ARG A 56 19.06 -2.49 -20.75
N ALA A 57 19.49 -1.33 -20.28
CA ALA A 57 20.80 -1.16 -19.65
C ALA A 57 20.87 -1.92 -18.32
N ALA A 58 19.83 -1.83 -17.47
CA ALA A 58 19.74 -2.58 -16.23
C ALA A 58 19.75 -4.10 -16.49
N TRP A 59 19.01 -4.57 -17.49
CA TRP A 59 18.97 -5.98 -17.88
C TRP A 59 20.34 -6.51 -18.33
N ALA A 60 21.05 -5.74 -19.14
CA ALA A 60 22.39 -6.09 -19.60
C ALA A 60 23.45 -6.07 -18.47
N ALA A 61 23.21 -5.32 -17.41
CA ALA A 61 24.10 -5.22 -16.25
C ALA A 61 23.91 -6.34 -15.22
N ILE A 62 22.90 -7.20 -15.37
CA ILE A 62 22.66 -8.32 -14.45
C ILE A 62 23.82 -9.31 -14.50
N PRO A 63 24.46 -9.64 -13.34
CA PRO A 63 25.49 -10.67 -13.29
C PRO A 63 24.98 -12.01 -13.85
N PRO A 64 25.84 -12.80 -14.53
CA PRO A 64 25.40 -14.04 -15.19
C PRO A 64 24.81 -15.10 -14.25
N ASP A 65 25.21 -15.09 -12.98
CA ASP A 65 24.80 -16.00 -11.91
C ASP A 65 23.65 -15.45 -11.04
N ALA A 66 23.22 -14.20 -11.30
CA ALA A 66 22.16 -13.57 -10.52
C ALA A 66 20.77 -13.89 -11.11
N LEU A 67 19.82 -14.19 -10.21
CA LEU A 67 18.40 -14.35 -10.52
C LEU A 67 17.73 -12.98 -10.59
N PRO A 68 17.18 -12.56 -11.74
CA PRO A 68 16.44 -11.32 -11.87
C PRO A 68 15.12 -11.36 -11.11
N VAL A 69 14.86 -10.33 -10.32
CA VAL A 69 13.56 -10.03 -9.72
C VAL A 69 13.13 -8.65 -10.21
N ILE A 70 12.01 -8.60 -10.95
CA ILE A 70 11.52 -7.37 -11.58
C ILE A 70 10.33 -6.85 -10.79
N ASP A 71 10.43 -5.64 -10.25
CA ASP A 71 9.30 -4.93 -9.64
C ASP A 71 8.20 -4.66 -10.67
N GLY A 72 6.94 -4.95 -10.31
CA GLY A 72 5.79 -4.84 -11.20
C GLY A 72 5.57 -3.44 -11.76
N LEU A 73 5.94 -2.38 -11.03
CA LEU A 73 5.86 -1.00 -11.51
C LEU A 73 6.80 -0.77 -12.71
N GLY A 74 7.96 -1.44 -12.70
CA GLY A 74 8.95 -1.36 -13.79
C GLY A 74 8.72 -2.36 -14.91
N LEU A 75 7.97 -3.42 -14.66
CA LEU A 75 7.81 -4.55 -15.58
C LEU A 75 7.39 -4.16 -17.00
N PRO A 76 6.47 -3.21 -17.24
CA PRO A 76 6.08 -2.83 -18.61
C PRO A 76 7.23 -2.32 -19.49
N ALA A 77 8.31 -1.82 -18.90
CA ALA A 77 9.49 -1.36 -19.65
C ALA A 77 10.31 -2.51 -20.27
N PHE A 78 10.07 -3.74 -19.83
CA PHE A 78 10.75 -4.95 -20.31
C PHE A 78 10.03 -5.65 -21.46
N ASP A 79 8.95 -5.08 -21.97
CA ASP A 79 8.17 -5.68 -23.06
C ASP A 79 9.04 -5.98 -24.27
N GLY A 80 9.10 -7.27 -24.66
CA GLY A 80 9.74 -7.76 -25.86
C GLY A 80 11.25 -8.08 -25.78
N PHE A 81 11.87 -8.09 -24.55
CA PHE A 81 13.30 -8.44 -24.47
C PHE A 81 13.75 -9.28 -23.26
N ILE A 82 12.85 -9.85 -22.49
CA ILE A 82 13.18 -10.81 -21.42
C ILE A 82 13.63 -12.11 -22.11
N ASP A 83 14.92 -12.45 -22.00
CA ASP A 83 15.56 -13.58 -22.68
C ASP A 83 16.13 -14.66 -21.72
N ARG A 84 15.91 -14.49 -20.41
CA ARG A 84 16.28 -15.45 -19.36
C ARG A 84 15.19 -15.57 -18.32
N GLN A 85 15.27 -16.61 -17.48
CA GLN A 85 14.35 -16.73 -16.33
C GLN A 85 14.40 -15.48 -15.46
N ALA A 86 13.23 -14.95 -15.13
CA ALA A 86 13.03 -13.83 -14.22
C ALA A 86 11.78 -14.05 -13.37
N ILE A 87 11.76 -13.48 -12.19
CA ILE A 87 10.62 -13.52 -11.27
C ILE A 87 10.02 -12.12 -11.20
N GLY A 88 8.69 -12.04 -11.30
CA GLY A 88 7.96 -10.78 -11.07
C GLY A 88 7.68 -10.59 -9.59
N LEU A 89 7.93 -9.39 -9.06
CA LEU A 89 7.43 -8.98 -7.75
C LEU A 89 6.25 -8.05 -7.96
N ILE A 90 5.04 -8.55 -7.78
CA ILE A 90 3.82 -7.84 -8.14
C ILE A 90 3.05 -7.41 -6.90
N HIS A 91 3.12 -6.14 -6.55
CA HIS A 91 2.34 -5.55 -5.46
C HIS A 91 0.85 -5.50 -5.80
N HIS A 92 0.54 -5.15 -7.04
CA HIS A 92 -0.75 -5.27 -7.72
C HIS A 92 -0.55 -5.05 -9.23
N PRO A 93 -1.46 -5.52 -10.09
CA PRO A 93 -1.39 -5.22 -11.53
C PRO A 93 -1.45 -3.71 -11.78
N THR A 94 -0.51 -3.16 -12.54
CA THR A 94 -0.44 -1.73 -12.80
C THR A 94 -1.62 -1.22 -13.62
N SER A 95 -2.23 -2.09 -14.43
CA SER A 95 -3.46 -1.81 -15.17
C SER A 95 -4.69 -1.56 -14.28
N LEU A 96 -4.65 -1.96 -13.00
CA LEU A 96 -5.70 -1.71 -12.02
C LEU A 96 -5.46 -0.44 -11.18
N GLU A 97 -4.40 0.31 -11.45
CA GLU A 97 -4.12 1.57 -10.77
C GLU A 97 -5.16 2.64 -11.19
N ALA A 98 -5.74 3.32 -10.21
CA ALA A 98 -6.69 4.40 -10.47
C ALA A 98 -5.97 5.69 -10.90
N GLY A 99 -6.61 6.44 -11.79
CA GLY A 99 -6.10 7.73 -12.27
C GLY A 99 -5.47 7.67 -13.67
N PHE A 100 -5.33 6.49 -14.26
CA PHE A 100 -5.00 6.37 -15.68
C PHE A 100 -6.22 6.61 -16.57
N SER A 101 -5.97 7.07 -17.78
CA SER A 101 -6.98 7.07 -18.83
C SER A 101 -7.35 5.63 -19.21
N GLU A 102 -8.56 5.41 -19.71
CA GLU A 102 -8.96 4.07 -20.16
C GLU A 102 -7.99 3.47 -21.21
N PRO A 103 -7.51 4.23 -22.22
CA PRO A 103 -6.50 3.72 -23.15
C PRO A 103 -5.17 3.32 -22.50
N ASP A 104 -4.71 4.09 -21.49
CA ASP A 104 -3.47 3.78 -20.77
C ASP A 104 -3.62 2.50 -19.93
N ALA A 105 -4.75 2.36 -19.22
CA ALA A 105 -5.04 1.15 -18.44
C ALA A 105 -5.15 -0.09 -19.34
N GLN A 106 -5.79 0.03 -20.52
CA GLN A 106 -5.87 -1.04 -21.50
C GLN A 106 -4.50 -1.42 -22.05
N LEU A 107 -3.66 -0.44 -22.38
CA LEU A 107 -2.28 -0.67 -22.84
C LEU A 107 -1.47 -1.43 -21.78
N LEU A 108 -1.55 -1.02 -20.52
CA LEU A 108 -0.88 -1.72 -19.42
C LEU A 108 -1.40 -3.15 -19.26
N ALA A 109 -2.71 -3.36 -19.33
CA ALA A 109 -3.31 -4.70 -19.23
C ALA A 109 -2.85 -5.61 -20.38
N GLU A 110 -2.71 -5.10 -21.61
CA GLU A 110 -2.19 -5.87 -22.74
C GLU A 110 -0.72 -6.24 -22.56
N ILE A 111 0.10 -5.32 -22.04
CA ILE A 111 1.50 -5.59 -21.74
C ILE A 111 1.61 -6.64 -20.63
N GLU A 112 0.90 -6.47 -19.54
CA GLU A 112 0.89 -7.41 -18.41
C GLU A 112 0.42 -8.81 -18.84
N LYS A 113 -0.63 -8.92 -19.65
CA LYS A 113 -1.11 -10.20 -20.21
C LYS A 113 -0.08 -10.91 -21.08
N ARG A 114 0.79 -10.16 -21.75
CA ARG A 114 1.89 -10.76 -22.55
C ARG A 114 3.07 -11.16 -21.68
N LEU A 115 3.48 -10.29 -20.73
CA LEU A 115 4.72 -10.48 -20.00
C LEU A 115 4.60 -11.45 -18.82
N LEU A 116 3.57 -11.28 -17.99
CA LEU A 116 3.44 -12.03 -16.74
C LEU A 116 3.50 -13.55 -16.93
N PRO A 117 2.82 -14.16 -17.96
CA PRO A 117 2.91 -15.59 -18.18
C PRO A 117 4.28 -16.08 -18.68
N THR A 118 5.16 -15.19 -19.14
CA THR A 118 6.50 -15.55 -19.62
C THR A 118 7.56 -15.59 -18.53
N LEU A 119 7.24 -15.05 -17.37
CA LEU A 119 8.12 -15.10 -16.19
C LEU A 119 8.16 -16.53 -15.63
N ALA A 120 9.28 -16.88 -14.97
CA ALA A 120 9.39 -18.15 -14.24
C ALA A 120 8.30 -18.30 -13.17
N GLY A 121 7.88 -17.18 -12.61
CA GLY A 121 6.75 -17.06 -11.70
C GLY A 121 6.65 -15.66 -11.14
N CYS A 122 5.64 -15.42 -10.30
CA CYS A 122 5.46 -14.15 -9.61
C CYS A 122 5.34 -14.34 -8.10
N ILE A 123 6.01 -13.48 -7.36
CA ILE A 123 5.79 -13.28 -5.94
C ILE A 123 4.81 -12.11 -5.80
N VAL A 124 3.75 -12.30 -5.03
CA VAL A 124 2.69 -11.33 -4.83
C VAL A 124 2.52 -10.99 -3.35
N THR A 125 1.96 -9.82 -3.05
CA THR A 125 1.84 -9.33 -1.68
C THR A 125 0.51 -9.67 -1.00
N SER A 126 -0.41 -10.38 -1.71
CA SER A 126 -1.68 -10.86 -1.13
C SER A 126 -2.26 -12.00 -1.97
N ASP A 127 -3.10 -12.82 -1.34
CA ASP A 127 -3.83 -13.89 -2.04
C ASP A 127 -4.83 -13.31 -3.05
N THR A 128 -5.44 -12.16 -2.77
CA THR A 128 -6.29 -11.44 -3.71
C THR A 128 -5.54 -11.07 -5.00
N THR A 129 -4.28 -10.62 -4.87
CA THR A 129 -3.44 -10.37 -6.04
C THR A 129 -3.08 -11.67 -6.77
N ALA A 130 -2.79 -12.76 -6.02
CA ALA A 130 -2.52 -14.07 -6.62
C ALA A 130 -3.72 -14.56 -7.46
N GLU A 131 -4.92 -14.52 -6.89
CA GLU A 131 -6.16 -14.90 -7.58
C GLU A 131 -6.40 -14.06 -8.83
N THR A 132 -6.17 -12.76 -8.74
CA THR A 132 -6.30 -11.84 -9.88
C THR A 132 -5.29 -12.19 -11.00
N LEU A 133 -4.02 -12.43 -10.65
CA LEU A 133 -3.01 -12.81 -11.65
C LEU A 133 -3.31 -14.16 -12.30
N ALA A 134 -3.77 -15.13 -11.53
CA ALA A 134 -4.15 -16.44 -12.06
C ALA A 134 -5.34 -16.35 -13.01
N ARG A 135 -6.39 -15.61 -12.61
CA ARG A 135 -7.65 -15.52 -13.36
C ARG A 135 -7.53 -14.64 -14.61
N ASP A 136 -6.97 -13.45 -14.47
CA ASP A 136 -7.05 -12.40 -15.50
C ASP A 136 -5.80 -12.29 -16.37
N PHE A 137 -4.66 -12.81 -15.88
CA PHE A 137 -3.36 -12.74 -16.55
C PHE A 137 -2.72 -14.11 -16.83
N ALA A 138 -3.42 -15.20 -16.52
CA ALA A 138 -2.99 -16.58 -16.78
C ALA A 138 -1.63 -16.97 -16.17
N VAL A 139 -1.23 -16.36 -15.06
CA VAL A 139 0.01 -16.69 -14.35
C VAL A 139 -0.18 -18.01 -13.60
N GLN A 140 0.69 -19.00 -13.85
CA GLN A 140 0.57 -20.34 -13.28
C GLN A 140 1.40 -20.55 -12.01
N HIS A 141 2.58 -19.92 -11.94
CA HIS A 141 3.51 -20.07 -10.83
C HIS A 141 3.47 -18.84 -9.95
N LEU A 142 2.80 -18.95 -8.81
CA LEU A 142 2.57 -17.87 -7.86
C LEU A 142 3.02 -18.27 -6.46
N ALA A 143 3.60 -17.31 -5.76
CA ALA A 143 3.88 -17.40 -4.34
C ALA A 143 3.39 -16.13 -3.65
N THR A 144 2.60 -16.26 -2.59
CA THR A 144 2.16 -15.11 -1.78
C THR A 144 3.15 -14.90 -0.64
N VAL A 145 3.75 -13.70 -0.59
CA VAL A 145 4.60 -13.25 0.51
C VAL A 145 4.09 -11.88 0.96
N VAL A 146 3.20 -11.89 1.94
CA VAL A 146 2.60 -10.66 2.45
C VAL A 146 3.64 -9.77 3.15
N PRO A 147 3.44 -8.45 3.22
CA PRO A 147 4.31 -7.56 3.98
C PRO A 147 4.44 -7.96 5.45
N GLY A 148 5.62 -7.83 6.00
CA GLY A 148 5.81 -7.86 7.45
C GLY A 148 5.29 -6.57 8.09
N THR A 149 4.99 -6.64 9.37
CA THR A 149 4.57 -5.48 10.17
C THR A 149 5.53 -5.31 11.34
N ASP A 150 6.07 -4.11 11.51
CA ASP A 150 6.98 -3.80 12.62
C ASP A 150 6.27 -3.88 13.97
N PRO A 151 6.96 -4.29 15.05
CA PRO A 151 6.44 -4.14 16.40
C PRO A 151 6.09 -2.67 16.67
N ALA A 152 4.97 -2.46 17.35
CA ALA A 152 4.53 -1.13 17.74
C ALA A 152 3.92 -1.14 19.13
N LEU A 153 3.97 0.00 19.82
CA LEU A 153 3.24 0.19 21.05
C LEU A 153 1.76 0.35 20.75
N ARG A 154 0.92 -0.10 21.68
CA ARG A 154 -0.51 0.16 21.57
C ARG A 154 -0.78 1.65 21.70
N CYS A 155 -1.59 2.19 20.80
CA CYS A 155 -1.99 3.59 20.88
C CYS A 155 -2.90 3.82 22.06
N PRO A 156 -2.61 4.82 22.91
CA PRO A 156 -3.45 5.14 24.06
C PRO A 156 -4.74 5.89 23.66
N GLY A 157 -4.79 6.44 22.43
CA GLY A 157 -5.84 7.33 21.97
C GLY A 157 -5.64 8.79 22.41
N SER A 158 -6.44 9.69 21.87
CA SER A 158 -6.32 11.14 22.08
C SER A 158 -6.50 11.56 23.54
N ILE A 159 -7.41 10.93 24.27
CA ILE A 159 -7.70 11.27 25.68
C ILE A 159 -6.52 10.88 26.59
N ALA A 160 -5.98 9.68 26.41
CA ALA A 160 -4.90 9.17 27.25
C ALA A 160 -3.54 9.76 26.92
N SER A 161 -3.34 10.23 25.68
CA SER A 161 -2.10 10.92 25.25
C SER A 161 -1.95 12.34 25.80
N GLY A 162 -2.96 12.84 26.52
CA GLY A 162 -2.95 14.19 27.12
C GLY A 162 -3.24 15.32 26.11
N VAL A 163 -3.65 15.02 24.90
CA VAL A 163 -4.11 16.01 23.92
C VAL A 163 -5.40 16.70 24.36
N GLY A 164 -6.10 16.11 25.33
CA GLY A 164 -7.08 16.80 26.20
C GLY A 164 -8.36 17.28 25.53
N THR A 165 -8.68 16.83 24.32
CA THR A 165 -9.90 17.23 23.64
C THR A 165 -10.88 16.04 23.54
N PRO A 166 -12.19 16.27 23.70
CA PRO A 166 -13.20 15.27 23.39
C PRO A 166 -13.27 14.94 21.88
N THR A 167 -12.50 15.66 21.07
CA THR A 167 -12.45 15.56 19.60
C THR A 167 -11.84 14.24 19.18
N CYS A 168 -12.59 13.42 18.43
CA CYS A 168 -12.08 12.17 17.87
C CYS A 168 -10.97 12.44 16.82
N GLN A 169 -9.78 11.93 17.08
CA GLN A 169 -8.62 12.09 16.19
C GLN A 169 -8.60 10.97 15.14
N ILE A 170 -8.88 11.32 13.92
CA ILE A 170 -8.90 10.39 12.77
C ILE A 170 -7.62 10.58 11.97
N ILE A 171 -6.95 9.51 11.63
CA ILE A 171 -5.78 9.56 10.76
C ILE A 171 -5.99 8.76 9.48
N ALA A 172 -5.45 9.28 8.38
CA ALA A 172 -5.33 8.58 7.10
C ALA A 172 -3.86 8.64 6.66
N ILE A 173 -3.26 7.48 6.42
CA ILE A 173 -1.86 7.41 6.00
C ILE A 173 -1.78 6.79 4.60
N GLY A 174 -1.22 7.54 3.67
CA GLY A 174 -1.05 7.12 2.29
C GLY A 174 -0.77 8.28 1.36
N THR A 175 -0.06 7.99 0.28
CA THR A 175 0.23 8.95 -0.80
C THR A 175 -1.05 9.62 -1.30
N LEU A 176 -1.00 10.93 -1.56
CA LEU A 176 -2.13 11.69 -2.10
C LEU A 176 -2.29 11.40 -3.60
N ILE A 177 -2.93 10.28 -3.90
CA ILE A 177 -3.26 9.81 -5.25
C ILE A 177 -4.73 9.39 -5.31
N PRO A 178 -5.38 9.41 -6.49
CA PRO A 178 -6.80 9.08 -6.63
C PRO A 178 -7.20 7.75 -6.01
N ARG A 179 -6.37 6.71 -6.16
CA ARG A 179 -6.61 5.36 -5.63
C ARG A 179 -6.84 5.32 -4.11
N LYS A 180 -6.23 6.22 -3.34
CA LYS A 180 -6.39 6.27 -1.88
C LYS A 180 -7.72 6.86 -1.42
N GLY A 181 -8.51 7.47 -2.31
CA GLY A 181 -9.87 7.91 -2.04
C GLY A 181 -10.02 8.97 -0.95
N HIS A 182 -9.01 9.82 -0.77
CA HIS A 182 -9.07 10.90 0.23
C HIS A 182 -10.26 11.84 0.00
N ASP A 183 -10.68 12.03 -1.26
CA ASP A 183 -11.86 12.81 -1.62
C ASP A 183 -13.16 12.19 -1.07
N LEU A 184 -13.32 10.87 -1.16
CA LEU A 184 -14.46 10.16 -0.58
C LEU A 184 -14.47 10.28 0.95
N LEU A 185 -13.30 10.16 1.60
CA LEU A 185 -13.16 10.34 3.05
C LEU A 185 -13.57 11.76 3.48
N LEU A 186 -13.08 12.79 2.79
CA LEU A 186 -13.46 14.19 3.06
C LEU A 186 -14.97 14.41 2.91
N ARG A 187 -15.59 13.92 1.82
CA ARG A 187 -17.04 14.01 1.61
C ARG A 187 -17.84 13.25 2.67
N ALA A 188 -17.34 12.10 3.13
CA ALA A 188 -18.00 11.31 4.17
C ALA A 188 -17.99 12.04 5.51
N LEU A 189 -16.84 12.60 5.91
CA LEU A 189 -16.69 13.35 7.15
C LEU A 189 -17.46 14.70 7.13
N ALA A 190 -17.54 15.36 6.00
CA ALA A 190 -18.32 16.60 5.86
C ALA A 190 -19.80 16.43 6.22
N ARG A 191 -20.36 15.21 6.08
CA ARG A 191 -21.74 14.89 6.49
C ARG A 191 -21.91 14.77 8.01
N LEU A 192 -20.81 14.76 8.77
CA LEU A 192 -20.76 14.57 10.22
C LEU A 192 -20.45 15.89 10.94
N PHE A 193 -21.09 16.96 10.51
CA PHE A 193 -20.85 18.32 11.02
C PHE A 193 -21.28 18.49 12.49
N ASP A 194 -22.18 17.62 12.95
CA ASP A 194 -22.73 17.58 14.33
C ASP A 194 -21.85 16.79 15.32
N LEU A 195 -20.81 16.11 14.83
CA LEU A 195 -19.84 15.39 15.66
C LEU A 195 -18.54 16.17 15.75
N ASP A 196 -17.82 15.97 16.87
CA ASP A 196 -16.51 16.58 17.08
C ASP A 196 -15.40 15.59 16.64
N TRP A 197 -14.73 15.92 15.54
CA TRP A 197 -13.66 15.12 14.94
C TRP A 197 -12.59 16.03 14.31
N HIS A 198 -11.39 15.51 14.20
CA HIS A 198 -10.30 16.10 13.42
C HIS A 198 -9.65 15.02 12.55
N LEU A 199 -9.38 15.32 11.28
CA LEU A 199 -8.71 14.42 10.35
C LEU A 199 -7.30 14.91 10.08
N THR A 200 -6.31 14.03 10.26
CA THR A 200 -4.94 14.25 9.79
C THR A 200 -4.62 13.28 8.66
N ILE A 201 -4.28 13.81 7.49
CA ILE A 201 -3.83 13.05 6.32
C ILE A 201 -2.32 13.17 6.21
N ALA A 202 -1.62 12.05 6.36
CA ALA A 202 -0.16 11.97 6.24
C ALA A 202 0.23 11.17 4.99
N GLY A 203 0.89 11.85 4.05
CA GLY A 203 1.36 11.22 2.82
C GLY A 203 1.99 12.21 1.86
N GLY A 204 2.88 11.72 1.01
CA GLY A 204 3.49 12.50 -0.06
C GLY A 204 2.47 12.85 -1.16
N ALA A 205 2.73 13.94 -1.86
CA ALA A 205 1.90 14.45 -2.95
C ALA A 205 2.71 14.44 -4.26
N PRO A 206 2.80 13.30 -4.96
CA PRO A 206 3.55 13.20 -6.21
C PRO A 206 2.91 14.03 -7.33
N ASP A 207 1.60 14.24 -7.25
CA ASP A 207 0.86 15.16 -8.11
C ASP A 207 0.37 16.37 -7.30
N PRO A 208 1.03 17.54 -7.42
CA PRO A 208 0.61 18.76 -6.73
C PRO A 208 -0.79 19.23 -7.13
N VAL A 209 -1.25 18.94 -8.34
CA VAL A 209 -2.58 19.33 -8.81
C VAL A 209 -3.65 18.53 -8.08
N HIS A 210 -3.46 17.21 -7.95
CA HIS A 210 -4.37 16.38 -7.16
C HIS A 210 -4.39 16.78 -5.68
N ALA A 211 -3.21 17.07 -5.10
CA ALA A 211 -3.13 17.55 -3.72
C ALA A 211 -3.90 18.87 -3.50
N ALA A 212 -3.73 19.83 -4.41
CA ALA A 212 -4.48 21.09 -4.38
C ALA A 212 -6.00 20.85 -4.51
N THR A 213 -6.41 19.91 -5.36
CA THR A 213 -7.84 19.53 -5.51
C THR A 213 -8.42 19.02 -4.18
N LEU A 214 -7.68 18.24 -3.41
CA LEU A 214 -8.13 17.75 -2.09
C LEU A 214 -8.24 18.88 -1.06
N GLN A 215 -7.31 19.84 -1.07
CA GLN A 215 -7.35 21.02 -0.19
C GLN A 215 -8.56 21.91 -0.52
N ASN A 216 -8.75 22.23 -1.80
CA ASN A 216 -9.91 22.99 -2.27
C ASN A 216 -11.22 22.28 -1.92
N LEU A 217 -11.28 20.95 -2.05
CA LEU A 217 -12.44 20.16 -1.65
C LEU A 217 -12.77 20.31 -0.16
N ALA A 218 -11.77 20.35 0.70
CA ALA A 218 -11.98 20.56 2.14
C ALA A 218 -12.56 21.97 2.42
N GLU A 219 -12.12 22.99 1.67
CA GLU A 219 -12.67 24.35 1.72
C GLU A 219 -14.13 24.39 1.23
N ASP A 220 -14.40 23.82 0.06
CA ASP A 220 -15.74 23.79 -0.55
C ASP A 220 -16.76 23.07 0.35
N LEU A 221 -16.30 22.04 1.07
CA LEU A 221 -17.10 21.29 2.04
C LEU A 221 -17.22 21.98 3.41
N ASN A 222 -16.57 23.14 3.61
CA ASN A 222 -16.51 23.87 4.88
C ASN A 222 -15.94 23.05 6.06
N ILE A 223 -14.96 22.18 5.81
CA ILE A 223 -14.29 21.35 6.81
C ILE A 223 -12.78 21.61 6.91
N ALA A 224 -12.24 22.58 6.18
CA ALA A 224 -10.80 22.87 6.13
C ALA A 224 -10.18 23.07 7.54
N GLN A 225 -10.93 23.67 8.48
CA GLN A 225 -10.49 23.87 9.88
C GLN A 225 -10.36 22.56 10.67
N ARG A 226 -10.93 21.47 10.17
CA ARG A 226 -10.96 20.14 10.79
C ARG A 226 -10.08 19.14 10.06
N VAL A 227 -9.30 19.58 9.07
CA VAL A 227 -8.45 18.72 8.25
C VAL A 227 -7.02 19.27 8.21
N THR A 228 -6.06 18.41 8.50
CA THR A 228 -4.64 18.72 8.40
C THR A 228 -3.98 17.83 7.37
N PHE A 229 -3.29 18.42 6.40
CA PHE A 229 -2.41 17.73 5.46
C PHE A 229 -0.97 17.94 5.91
N THR A 230 -0.30 16.89 6.37
CA THR A 230 1.06 17.00 6.93
C THR A 230 2.17 16.87 5.90
N GLY A 231 1.85 16.38 4.70
CA GLY A 231 2.88 15.85 3.81
C GLY A 231 3.42 14.51 4.33
N THR A 232 4.60 14.12 3.86
CA THR A 232 5.25 12.87 4.25
C THR A 232 5.79 12.96 5.68
N LEU A 233 5.36 12.05 6.55
CA LEU A 233 5.92 11.85 7.88
C LEU A 233 6.70 10.53 7.94
N THR A 234 7.78 10.52 8.70
CA THR A 234 8.61 9.33 8.95
C THR A 234 9.14 9.33 10.38
N GLY A 235 9.63 8.17 10.85
CA GLY A 235 10.28 8.06 12.14
C GLY A 235 9.42 8.57 13.30
N GLU A 236 10.02 9.35 14.19
CA GLU A 236 9.37 9.85 15.41
C GLU A 236 8.13 10.70 15.12
N ALA A 237 8.13 11.50 14.05
CA ALA A 237 6.98 12.34 13.69
C ALA A 237 5.76 11.50 13.27
N LEU A 238 5.98 10.40 12.53
CA LEU A 238 4.92 9.47 12.17
C LEU A 238 4.43 8.72 13.41
N GLU A 239 5.34 8.26 14.26
CA GLU A 239 4.96 7.56 15.50
C GLU A 239 4.17 8.48 16.44
N ALA A 240 4.55 9.75 16.58
CA ALA A 240 3.79 10.72 17.35
C ALA A 240 2.36 10.89 16.82
N LEU A 241 2.17 10.91 15.50
CA LEU A 241 0.83 10.95 14.89
C LEU A 241 0.02 9.69 15.26
N TRP A 242 0.61 8.49 15.16
CA TRP A 242 -0.05 7.25 15.55
C TRP A 242 -0.54 7.29 17.01
N GLN A 243 0.31 7.79 17.93
CA GLN A 243 0.02 7.78 19.38
C GLN A 243 -1.15 8.71 19.77
N THR A 244 -1.52 9.66 18.94
CA THR A 244 -2.66 10.56 19.21
C THR A 244 -3.96 10.10 18.54
N ALA A 245 -3.91 9.08 17.70
CA ALA A 245 -5.05 8.65 16.89
C ALA A 245 -6.08 7.84 17.70
N ASP A 246 -7.35 8.04 17.38
CA ASP A 246 -8.47 7.25 17.86
C ASP A 246 -9.03 6.28 16.82
N VAL A 247 -8.91 6.64 15.53
CA VAL A 247 -9.45 5.88 14.40
C VAL A 247 -8.49 6.01 13.21
N PHE A 248 -8.24 4.90 12.55
CA PHE A 248 -7.63 4.90 11.22
C PHE A 248 -8.72 4.83 10.15
N ALA A 249 -8.71 5.74 9.17
CA ALA A 249 -9.69 5.77 8.10
C ALA A 249 -9.03 5.85 6.71
N LEU A 250 -9.49 5.01 5.76
CA LEU A 250 -8.99 5.04 4.39
C LEU A 250 -10.06 4.59 3.40
N ALA A 251 -10.49 5.47 2.51
CA ALA A 251 -11.53 5.20 1.51
C ALA A 251 -10.95 4.67 0.20
N THR A 252 -9.98 3.75 0.29
CA THR A 252 -9.20 3.29 -0.85
C THR A 252 -10.05 2.60 -1.93
N GLN A 253 -9.70 2.83 -3.19
CA GLN A 253 -10.31 2.14 -4.33
C GLN A 253 -9.65 0.78 -4.59
N TYR A 254 -8.37 0.65 -4.28
CA TYR A 254 -7.61 -0.59 -4.41
C TYR A 254 -6.37 -0.59 -3.52
N GLU A 255 -6.12 -1.71 -2.83
CA GLU A 255 -4.88 -2.00 -2.11
C GLU A 255 -4.35 -3.37 -2.54
N GLY A 256 -3.05 -3.45 -2.86
CA GLY A 256 -2.39 -4.72 -3.07
C GLY A 256 -2.28 -5.55 -1.79
N TYR A 257 -2.13 -4.87 -0.64
CA TYR A 257 -2.16 -5.45 0.70
C TYR A 257 -2.84 -4.51 1.70
N GLY A 258 -2.28 -3.32 1.91
CA GLY A 258 -2.78 -2.36 2.90
C GLY A 258 -1.84 -2.22 4.11
N MET A 259 -0.55 -1.96 3.89
CA MET A 259 0.45 -1.86 4.98
C MET A 259 0.02 -0.89 6.08
N ALA A 260 -0.52 0.29 5.72
CA ALA A 260 -0.98 1.26 6.72
C ALA A 260 -2.18 0.74 7.56
N ILE A 261 -3.02 -0.12 6.97
CA ILE A 261 -4.10 -0.82 7.70
C ILE A 261 -3.50 -1.82 8.70
N ALA A 262 -2.52 -2.62 8.26
CA ALA A 262 -1.79 -3.55 9.13
C ALA A 262 -1.09 -2.82 10.27
N GLU A 263 -0.46 -1.67 10.01
CA GLU A 263 0.18 -0.81 11.01
C GLU A 263 -0.83 -0.24 12.01
N ALA A 264 -2.04 0.13 11.57
CA ALA A 264 -3.13 0.57 12.42
C ALA A 264 -3.60 -0.55 13.36
N LEU A 265 -3.85 -1.74 12.81
CA LEU A 265 -4.22 -2.93 13.60
C LEU A 265 -3.13 -3.28 14.61
N LYS A 266 -1.85 -3.21 14.22
CA LYS A 266 -0.70 -3.49 15.10
C LYS A 266 -0.65 -2.55 16.31
N ARG A 267 -1.22 -1.36 16.18
CA ARG A 267 -1.32 -0.34 17.24
C ARG A 267 -2.66 -0.36 17.99
N GLY A 268 -3.58 -1.26 17.61
CA GLY A 268 -4.90 -1.36 18.21
C GLY A 268 -5.82 -0.18 17.87
N LEU A 269 -5.69 0.38 16.67
CA LEU A 269 -6.62 1.42 16.20
C LEU A 269 -7.81 0.77 15.49
N PRO A 270 -9.04 1.14 15.83
CA PRO A 270 -10.20 0.83 15.03
C PRO A 270 -10.04 1.30 13.60
N VAL A 271 -10.47 0.48 12.64
CA VAL A 271 -10.25 0.72 11.22
C VAL A 271 -11.58 0.99 10.51
N ALA A 272 -11.67 2.09 9.75
CA ALA A 272 -12.82 2.39 8.89
C ALA A 272 -12.35 2.51 7.44
N ILE A 273 -12.61 1.48 6.61
CA ILE A 273 -12.10 1.42 5.24
C ILE A 273 -13.16 1.02 4.21
N THR A 274 -12.77 1.16 2.96
CA THR A 274 -13.47 0.54 1.83
C THR A 274 -12.77 -0.75 1.41
N LYS A 275 -13.51 -1.72 0.82
CA LYS A 275 -13.03 -3.06 0.49
C LYS A 275 -12.22 -3.16 -0.82
N GLY A 276 -11.51 -2.10 -1.21
CA GLY A 276 -10.72 -2.09 -2.44
C GLY A 276 -9.54 -3.06 -2.41
N GLY A 277 -9.49 -4.02 -3.33
CA GLY A 277 -8.41 -5.01 -3.42
C GLY A 277 -8.31 -5.91 -2.19
N ALA A 278 -7.11 -6.09 -1.64
CA ALA A 278 -6.85 -6.95 -0.48
C ALA A 278 -7.15 -6.30 0.88
N ALA A 279 -7.53 -5.02 0.92
CA ALA A 279 -7.71 -4.25 2.16
C ALA A 279 -8.69 -4.91 3.15
N ALA A 280 -9.81 -5.41 2.64
CA ALA A 280 -10.86 -6.01 3.47
C ALA A 280 -10.39 -7.26 4.24
N ALA A 281 -9.53 -8.07 3.63
CA ALA A 281 -9.06 -9.32 4.23
C ALA A 281 -8.20 -9.11 5.49
N LEU A 282 -7.67 -7.90 5.69
CA LEU A 282 -6.88 -7.56 6.87
C LEU A 282 -7.72 -7.24 8.11
N VAL A 283 -8.98 -6.82 7.92
CA VAL A 283 -9.80 -6.23 9.01
C VAL A 283 -10.84 -7.21 9.47
N PRO A 284 -10.69 -7.84 10.66
CA PRO A 284 -11.77 -8.62 11.26
C PRO A 284 -12.99 -7.73 11.54
N ASP A 285 -14.18 -8.31 11.48
CA ASP A 285 -15.46 -7.60 11.65
C ASP A 285 -15.53 -6.84 12.98
N GLU A 286 -14.89 -7.38 14.03
CA GLU A 286 -14.85 -6.76 15.36
C GLU A 286 -13.81 -5.63 15.47
N ALA A 287 -12.84 -5.56 14.55
CA ALA A 287 -11.73 -4.59 14.60
C ALA A 287 -12.01 -3.31 13.81
N GLY A 288 -13.09 -3.28 13.03
CA GLY A 288 -13.37 -2.13 12.19
C GLY A 288 -14.64 -2.24 11.38
N VAL A 289 -14.78 -1.35 10.43
CA VAL A 289 -15.88 -1.33 9.47
C VAL A 289 -15.33 -1.30 8.06
N VAL A 290 -15.86 -2.17 7.21
CA VAL A 290 -15.47 -2.30 5.81
C VAL A 290 -16.70 -2.01 4.94
N CYS A 291 -16.62 -0.98 4.09
CA CYS A 291 -17.70 -0.55 3.22
C CYS A 291 -17.39 -0.81 1.75
N GLU A 292 -18.41 -0.79 0.88
CA GLU A 292 -18.21 -0.86 -0.56
C GLU A 292 -17.40 0.34 -1.08
N VAL A 293 -16.59 0.10 -2.11
CA VAL A 293 -15.85 1.18 -2.78
C VAL A 293 -16.86 2.17 -3.40
N GLY A 294 -16.67 3.46 -3.12
CA GLY A 294 -17.52 4.52 -3.65
C GLY A 294 -18.86 4.72 -2.91
N ASP A 295 -19.22 3.87 -1.96
CA ASP A 295 -20.45 4.05 -1.17
C ASP A 295 -20.29 5.11 -0.08
N LEU A 296 -20.43 6.36 -0.49
CA LEU A 296 -20.36 7.52 0.40
C LEU A 296 -21.34 7.45 1.59
N VAL A 297 -22.55 6.94 1.35
CA VAL A 297 -23.60 6.94 2.37
C VAL A 297 -23.31 5.95 3.46
N THR A 298 -22.99 4.71 3.11
CA THR A 298 -22.66 3.66 4.08
C THR A 298 -21.36 4.00 4.80
N TYR A 299 -20.35 4.50 4.08
CA TYR A 299 -19.07 4.89 4.68
C TYR A 299 -19.22 6.04 5.69
N SER A 300 -20.04 7.06 5.38
CA SER A 300 -20.36 8.14 6.31
C SER A 300 -21.09 7.64 7.58
N LYS A 301 -22.04 6.70 7.42
CA LYS A 301 -22.72 6.07 8.58
C LYS A 301 -21.77 5.24 9.43
N ALA A 302 -20.87 4.51 8.80
CA ALA A 302 -19.84 3.73 9.49
C ALA A 302 -18.91 4.63 10.32
N LEU A 303 -18.39 5.70 9.70
CA LEU A 303 -17.57 6.71 10.39
C LEU A 303 -18.34 7.35 11.56
N ARG A 304 -19.62 7.74 11.34
CA ARG A 304 -20.47 8.29 12.42
C ARG A 304 -20.50 7.36 13.63
N ARG A 305 -20.73 6.07 13.41
CA ARG A 305 -20.82 5.09 14.48
C ARG A 305 -19.52 4.99 15.27
N VAL A 306 -18.39 4.87 14.59
CA VAL A 306 -17.07 4.74 15.24
C VAL A 306 -16.65 6.04 15.94
N ILE A 307 -17.02 7.22 15.43
CA ILE A 307 -16.69 8.51 16.04
C ILE A 307 -17.56 8.76 17.30
N PHE A 308 -18.87 8.49 17.20
CA PHE A 308 -19.82 8.80 18.26
C PHE A 308 -19.79 7.82 19.42
N ASP A 309 -19.74 6.52 19.12
CA ASP A 309 -19.84 5.43 20.10
C ASP A 309 -18.45 5.09 20.65
N THR A 310 -18.13 5.65 21.81
CA THR A 310 -16.83 5.47 22.46
C THR A 310 -16.64 4.06 23.04
N GLU A 311 -17.73 3.39 23.45
CA GLU A 311 -17.68 2.02 23.97
C GLU A 311 -17.38 1.05 22.83
N LEU A 312 -18.14 1.13 21.74
CA LEU A 312 -17.87 0.37 20.52
C LEU A 312 -16.44 0.61 20.02
N ARG A 313 -15.99 1.87 19.99
CA ARG A 313 -14.62 2.19 19.58
C ARG A 313 -13.56 1.52 20.45
N ALA A 314 -13.78 1.44 21.77
CA ALA A 314 -12.89 0.76 22.70
C ALA A 314 -12.87 -0.77 22.47
N GLU A 315 -14.04 -1.38 22.19
CA GLU A 315 -14.14 -2.81 21.81
C GLU A 315 -13.40 -3.09 20.50
N MET A 316 -13.64 -2.27 19.49
CA MET A 316 -12.93 -2.36 18.20
C MET A 316 -11.41 -2.20 18.37
N ALA A 317 -10.95 -1.29 19.22
CA ALA A 317 -9.54 -1.08 19.52
C ALA A 317 -8.90 -2.32 20.16
N GLN A 318 -9.63 -3.01 21.04
CA GLN A 318 -9.16 -4.27 21.63
C GLN A 318 -9.08 -5.39 20.57
N ALA A 319 -10.07 -5.51 19.72
CA ALA A 319 -10.08 -6.50 18.63
C ALA A 319 -8.97 -6.20 17.61
N ALA A 320 -8.78 -4.94 17.22
CA ALA A 320 -7.69 -4.49 16.35
C ALA A 320 -6.32 -4.84 16.94
N TRP A 321 -6.10 -4.57 18.22
CA TRP A 321 -4.86 -4.96 18.91
C TRP A 321 -4.62 -6.46 18.84
N THR A 322 -5.63 -7.28 19.15
CA THR A 322 -5.54 -8.74 19.11
C THR A 322 -5.19 -9.24 17.71
N ALA A 323 -5.89 -8.75 16.68
CA ALA A 323 -5.61 -9.07 15.29
C ALA A 323 -4.21 -8.62 14.87
N GLY A 324 -3.81 -7.42 15.25
CA GLY A 324 -2.49 -6.87 14.96
C GLY A 324 -1.33 -7.74 15.49
N GLN A 325 -1.51 -8.43 16.64
CA GLN A 325 -0.47 -9.29 17.19
C GLN A 325 -0.24 -10.57 16.34
N THR A 326 -1.20 -10.98 15.53
CA THR A 326 -1.07 -12.15 14.64
C THR A 326 -0.38 -11.84 13.31
N LEU A 327 -0.21 -10.56 12.97
CA LEU A 327 0.44 -10.15 11.73
C LEU A 327 1.91 -10.58 11.69
N PRO A 328 2.40 -11.08 10.54
CA PRO A 328 3.77 -11.54 10.39
C PRO A 328 4.77 -10.40 10.54
N ASN A 329 5.97 -10.71 10.97
CA ASN A 329 7.10 -9.78 11.00
C ASN A 329 7.95 -9.87 9.72
N TRP A 330 8.81 -8.88 9.50
CA TRP A 330 9.66 -8.83 8.32
C TRP A 330 10.65 -9.98 8.23
N HIS A 331 11.20 -10.45 9.34
CA HIS A 331 12.15 -11.57 9.35
C HIS A 331 11.50 -12.85 8.81
N THR A 332 10.28 -13.16 9.27
CA THR A 332 9.51 -14.31 8.77
C THR A 332 9.21 -14.16 7.28
N GLN A 333 8.84 -12.94 6.84
CA GLN A 333 8.52 -12.71 5.43
C GLN A 333 9.77 -12.70 4.53
N GLY A 334 10.91 -12.26 5.03
CA GLY A 334 12.19 -12.40 4.32
C GLY A 334 12.57 -13.85 4.06
N ALA A 335 12.40 -14.73 5.06
CA ALA A 335 12.62 -16.16 4.92
C ALA A 335 11.62 -16.79 3.91
N ALA A 336 10.33 -16.42 3.98
CA ALA A 336 9.33 -16.89 3.04
C ALA A 336 9.62 -16.41 1.60
N PHE A 337 10.14 -15.19 1.45
CA PHE A 337 10.54 -14.66 0.15
C PHE A 337 11.72 -15.43 -0.45
N ALA A 338 12.73 -15.75 0.36
CA ALA A 338 13.87 -16.58 -0.07
C ALA A 338 13.40 -17.98 -0.53
N GLU A 339 12.52 -18.64 0.24
CA GLU A 339 11.93 -19.92 -0.13
C GLU A 339 11.13 -19.83 -1.44
N ALA A 340 10.34 -18.77 -1.61
CA ALA A 340 9.59 -18.53 -2.84
C ALA A 340 10.53 -18.37 -4.06
N LEU A 341 11.63 -17.63 -3.92
CA LEU A 341 12.64 -17.50 -4.99
C LEU A 341 13.22 -18.87 -5.37
N GLU A 342 13.60 -19.68 -4.38
CA GLU A 342 14.17 -21.03 -4.62
C GLU A 342 13.17 -21.97 -5.32
N LYS A 343 11.89 -21.85 -4.97
CA LYS A 343 10.82 -22.68 -5.57
C LYS A 343 10.51 -22.26 -7.01
N LEU A 344 10.47 -20.96 -7.29
CA LEU A 344 10.11 -20.41 -8.60
C LEU A 344 11.29 -20.43 -9.59
N SER A 345 12.53 -20.58 -9.13
CA SER A 345 13.72 -20.65 -9.98
C SER A 345 14.09 -22.07 -10.45
N LYS A 346 13.35 -23.09 -10.02
CA LYS A 346 13.52 -24.49 -10.44
C LYS A 346 12.69 -24.82 -11.67
#